data_5c7669514efa9991a29ccf0f08a4c93b
#
_entry.id   5c7669514efa9991a29ccf0f08a4c93b
#
_cell.length_a   1.000
_cell.length_b   1.000
_cell.length_c   1.000
_cell.angle_alpha   90.00
_cell.angle_beta   90.00
_cell.angle_gamma   90.00
#
_symmetry.space_group_name_H-M   'P 1'
#
loop_
_entity.id
_entity.type
_entity.pdbx_description
1 polymer ?
#
loop_
_entity_poly.entity_id
_entity_poly.type
_entity_poly.pdbx_seq_one_letter_code
_entity_poly.pdbx_strand_id
1 'polypeptide(L)'
;ISMCELAQSHNIVPILCSLLPCDHYYWLKNVNIYPAGRIMQLNKMIKEYAVQKGYEYVDYHSAMTTPNGGLNKEYSRDLIHPNKRGYEIMMPIVKKSIDKVLNN
;
A
#
# COMPACT_ATOMS: atom_id res chain seq x y z
N ILE A 1 13.60 -4.33 -2.59
CA ILE A 1 14.52 -4.59 -3.71
C ILE A 1 15.05 -6.02 -3.64
N SER A 2 15.65 -6.40 -2.53
CA SER A 2 16.21 -7.76 -2.37
C SER A 2 15.15 -8.85 -2.53
N MET A 3 13.96 -8.64 -2.00
CA MET A 3 12.85 -9.60 -2.11
C MET A 3 12.40 -9.75 -3.56
N CYS A 4 12.33 -8.64 -4.30
CA CYS A 4 11.95 -8.67 -5.72
C CYS A 4 13.01 -9.39 -6.56
N GLU A 5 14.27 -9.14 -6.30
CA GLU A 5 15.38 -9.81 -7.01
C GLU A 5 15.37 -11.31 -6.74
N LEU A 6 15.15 -11.70 -5.49
CA LEU A 6 15.06 -13.11 -5.11
C LEU A 6 13.87 -13.79 -5.79
N ALA A 7 12.71 -13.12 -5.82
CA ALA A 7 11.53 -13.65 -6.51
C ALA A 7 11.82 -13.87 -8.00
N GLN A 8 12.41 -12.89 -8.67
CA GLN A 8 12.74 -13.00 -10.09
C GLN A 8 13.72 -14.12 -10.38
N SER A 9 14.70 -14.32 -9.50
CA SER A 9 15.68 -15.41 -9.68
C SER A 9 15.03 -16.80 -9.62
N HIS A 10 13.81 -16.90 -9.08
CA HIS A 10 13.03 -18.14 -9.03
C HIS A 10 11.82 -18.10 -9.96
N ASN A 11 11.81 -17.22 -10.96
CA ASN A 11 10.74 -17.08 -11.94
C ASN A 11 9.38 -16.71 -11.32
N ILE A 12 9.41 -15.95 -10.21
CA ILE A 12 8.21 -15.43 -9.57
C ILE A 12 8.09 -13.95 -9.94
N VAL A 13 6.91 -13.53 -10.40
CA VAL A 13 6.65 -12.15 -10.78
C VAL A 13 6.25 -11.35 -9.53
N PRO A 14 7.05 -10.34 -9.13
CA PRO A 14 6.67 -9.49 -7.99
C PRO A 14 5.54 -8.52 -8.35
N ILE A 15 4.65 -8.32 -7.40
CA ILE A 15 3.66 -7.24 -7.44
C ILE A 15 3.89 -6.40 -6.20
N LEU A 16 4.18 -5.11 -6.39
CA LEU A 16 4.47 -4.20 -5.30
C LEU A 16 3.21 -3.46 -4.88
N CYS A 17 2.97 -3.39 -3.58
CA CYS A 17 1.81 -2.72 -3.03
C CYS A 17 2.23 -1.51 -2.21
N SER A 18 1.41 -0.46 -2.25
CA SER A 18 1.59 0.69 -1.38
C SER A 18 1.39 0.30 0.09
N LEU A 19 1.98 1.06 0.99
CA LEU A 19 1.57 1.05 2.39
C LEU A 19 0.19 1.70 2.49
N LEU A 20 -0.58 1.28 3.49
CA LEU A 20 -1.86 1.92 3.79
C LEU A 20 -1.63 3.28 4.43
N PRO A 21 -2.58 4.23 4.28
CA PRO A 21 -2.42 5.53 4.91
C PRO A 21 -2.50 5.44 6.43
N CYS A 22 -1.74 6.28 7.10
CA CYS A 22 -1.79 6.44 8.56
C CYS A 22 -1.26 7.82 8.90
N ASP A 23 -2.04 8.64 9.60
CA ASP A 23 -1.62 10.00 9.92
C ASP A 23 -0.98 10.11 11.30
N HIS A 24 -1.37 9.27 12.25
CA HIS A 24 -0.71 9.18 13.56
C HIS A 24 -1.16 7.92 14.30
N TYR A 25 -0.42 7.58 15.36
CA TYR A 25 -0.73 6.42 16.21
C TYR A 25 -1.61 6.86 17.38
N TYR A 26 -2.90 6.65 17.29
CA TYR A 26 -3.90 7.17 18.23
C TYR A 26 -3.76 6.66 19.66
N TRP A 27 -3.12 5.49 19.83
CA TRP A 27 -2.88 4.93 21.18
C TRP A 27 -1.62 5.48 21.85
N LEU A 28 -0.77 6.21 21.13
CA LEU A 28 0.46 6.80 21.68
C LEU A 28 0.21 8.28 22.00
N LYS A 29 -0.43 8.55 23.14
CA LYS A 29 -0.93 9.89 23.47
C LYS A 29 0.14 10.97 23.64
N ASN A 30 1.37 10.59 23.99
CA ASN A 30 2.43 11.56 24.29
C ASN A 30 3.56 11.53 23.26
N VAL A 31 3.31 10.98 22.06
CA VAL A 31 4.33 10.83 21.03
C VAL A 31 3.90 11.60 19.79
N ASN A 32 4.71 12.58 19.40
CA ASN A 32 4.46 13.36 18.18
C ASN A 32 5.05 12.64 16.96
N ILE A 33 4.47 11.49 16.62
CA ILE A 33 4.85 10.72 15.43
C ILE A 33 3.70 10.81 14.43
N TYR A 34 3.97 11.41 13.29
CA TYR A 34 2.99 11.60 12.23
C TYR A 34 3.52 10.93 10.96
N PRO A 35 3.20 9.64 10.75
CA PRO A 35 3.82 8.87 9.67
C PRO A 35 3.30 9.18 8.27
N ALA A 36 2.26 9.99 8.13
CA ALA A 36 1.62 10.24 6.83
C ALA A 36 2.60 10.66 5.75
N GLY A 37 3.46 11.64 6.04
CA GLY A 37 4.44 12.14 5.08
C GLY A 37 5.48 11.09 4.70
N ARG A 38 5.95 10.32 5.67
CA ARG A 38 6.92 9.24 5.44
C ARG A 38 6.31 8.12 4.61
N ILE A 39 5.05 7.79 4.87
CA ILE A 39 4.33 6.76 4.11
C ILE A 39 4.19 7.20 2.65
N MET A 40 3.80 8.44 2.41
CA MET A 40 3.67 8.97 1.05
C MET A 40 5.01 8.97 0.32
N GLN A 41 6.09 9.34 1.02
CA GLN A 41 7.43 9.34 0.46
C GLN A 41 7.88 7.92 0.12
N LEU A 42 7.67 6.97 1.02
CA LEU A 42 8.02 5.57 0.79
C LEU A 42 7.20 4.97 -0.35
N ASN A 43 5.91 5.26 -0.41
CA ASN A 43 5.05 4.79 -1.51
C ASN A 43 5.53 5.35 -2.86
N LYS A 44 5.98 6.59 -2.89
CA LYS A 44 6.56 7.17 -4.09
C LYS A 44 7.80 6.40 -4.53
N MET A 45 8.68 6.06 -3.60
CA MET A 45 9.88 5.28 -3.89
C MET A 45 9.54 3.88 -4.38
N ILE A 46 8.57 3.21 -3.76
CA ILE A 46 8.12 1.88 -4.19
C ILE A 46 7.56 1.94 -5.60
N LYS A 47 6.73 2.93 -5.89
CA LYS A 47 6.13 3.10 -7.21
C LYS A 47 7.20 3.37 -8.28
N GLU A 48 8.15 4.24 -7.99
CA GLU A 48 9.25 4.54 -8.92
C GLU A 48 10.06 3.29 -9.22
N TYR A 49 10.36 2.49 -8.19
CA TYR A 49 11.07 1.22 -8.38
C TYR A 49 10.25 0.25 -9.24
N ALA A 50 8.96 0.13 -8.97
CA ALA A 50 8.08 -0.73 -9.76
C ALA A 50 8.07 -0.33 -11.24
N VAL A 51 7.95 0.97 -11.52
CA VAL A 51 7.98 1.49 -12.88
C VAL A 51 9.31 1.20 -13.55
N GLN A 52 10.42 1.43 -12.84
CA GLN A 52 11.76 1.18 -13.36
C GLN A 52 11.98 -0.28 -13.75
N LYS A 53 11.44 -1.20 -12.99
CA LYS A 53 11.61 -2.64 -13.21
C LYS A 53 10.50 -3.27 -14.05
N GLY A 54 9.46 -2.52 -14.38
CA GLY A 54 8.32 -3.06 -15.12
C GLY A 54 7.39 -3.92 -14.29
N TYR A 55 7.37 -3.73 -12.98
CA TYR A 55 6.46 -4.44 -12.08
C TYR A 55 5.14 -3.70 -11.93
N GLU A 56 4.07 -4.44 -11.60
CA GLU A 56 2.81 -3.84 -11.21
C GLU A 56 2.94 -3.17 -9.85
N TYR A 57 2.28 -2.02 -9.72
CA TYR A 57 2.17 -1.30 -8.44
C TYR A 57 0.70 -1.20 -8.05
N VAL A 58 0.35 -1.72 -6.86
CA VAL A 58 -1.01 -1.71 -6.34
C VAL A 58 -1.16 -0.53 -5.40
N ASP A 59 -1.96 0.45 -5.78
CA ASP A 59 -2.14 1.69 -5.01
C ASP A 59 -3.38 1.61 -4.13
N TYR A 60 -3.24 0.95 -2.99
CA TYR A 60 -4.29 0.96 -1.96
C TYR A 60 -4.43 2.34 -1.31
N HIS A 61 -3.32 3.05 -1.17
CA HIS A 61 -3.26 4.29 -0.42
C HIS A 61 -4.25 5.33 -0.95
N SER A 62 -4.23 5.58 -2.25
CA SER A 62 -5.09 6.60 -2.87
C SER A 62 -6.57 6.31 -2.70
N ALA A 63 -6.94 5.02 -2.67
CA ALA A 63 -8.35 4.62 -2.53
C ALA A 63 -8.86 4.72 -1.09
N MET A 64 -7.96 4.76 -0.11
CA MET A 64 -8.32 4.61 1.30
C MET A 64 -7.94 5.81 2.17
N THR A 65 -7.27 6.79 1.62
CA THR A 65 -6.75 7.93 2.38
C THR A 65 -7.80 9.02 2.62
N THR A 66 -7.64 9.73 3.73
CA THR A 66 -8.31 11.01 3.98
C THR A 66 -7.45 12.15 3.43
N PRO A 67 -8.00 13.40 3.34
CA PRO A 67 -7.19 14.55 2.94
C PRO A 67 -5.95 14.80 3.82
N ASN A 68 -5.99 14.34 5.08
CA ASN A 68 -4.87 14.49 6.01
C ASN A 68 -3.82 13.38 5.88
N GLY A 69 -3.99 12.45 4.95
CA GLY A 69 -3.07 11.32 4.79
C GLY A 69 -3.33 10.17 5.74
N GLY A 70 -4.45 10.20 6.46
CA GLY A 70 -4.84 9.13 7.37
C GLY A 70 -5.67 8.05 6.69
N LEU A 71 -5.90 6.96 7.41
CA LEU A 71 -6.78 5.88 6.95
C LEU A 71 -8.23 6.26 7.23
N ASN A 72 -9.07 6.21 6.21
CA ASN A 72 -10.47 6.57 6.32
C ASN A 72 -11.17 5.67 7.34
N LYS A 73 -11.90 6.28 8.29
CA LYS A 73 -12.57 5.56 9.37
C LYS A 73 -13.62 4.56 8.88
N GLU A 74 -14.15 4.73 7.68
CA GLU A 74 -15.07 3.76 7.09
C GLU A 74 -14.38 2.44 6.80
N TYR A 75 -13.07 2.45 6.60
CA TYR A 75 -12.26 1.28 6.23
C TYR A 75 -11.44 0.73 7.37
N SER A 76 -11.48 1.36 8.55
CA SER A 76 -10.67 0.94 9.68
C SER A 76 -11.28 1.36 11.00
N ARG A 77 -11.24 0.48 11.99
CA ARG A 77 -11.70 0.78 13.34
C ARG A 77 -10.62 1.48 14.16
N ASP A 78 -9.37 1.03 14.05
CA ASP A 78 -8.24 1.58 14.81
C ASP A 78 -7.40 2.58 14.01
N LEU A 79 -7.79 2.84 12.77
CA LEU A 79 -7.12 3.76 11.84
C LEU A 79 -5.71 3.34 11.44
N ILE A 80 -5.41 2.05 11.61
CA ILE A 80 -4.15 1.41 11.22
C ILE A 80 -4.42 0.17 10.35
N HIS A 81 -5.32 -0.70 10.80
CA HIS A 81 -5.62 -1.96 10.14
C HIS A 81 -6.96 -1.88 9.42
N PRO A 82 -7.07 -2.41 8.20
CA PRO A 82 -8.35 -2.38 7.50
C PRO A 82 -9.37 -3.28 8.18
N ASN A 83 -10.63 -2.83 8.17
CA ASN A 83 -11.77 -3.64 8.57
C ASN A 83 -12.30 -4.40 7.34
N LYS A 84 -13.44 -5.10 7.50
CA LYS A 84 -14.05 -5.84 6.39
C LYS A 84 -14.28 -4.97 5.16
N ARG A 85 -14.83 -3.76 5.34
CA ARG A 85 -15.09 -2.83 4.24
C ARG A 85 -13.79 -2.36 3.59
N GLY A 86 -12.73 -2.16 4.40
CA GLY A 86 -11.41 -1.82 3.89
C GLY A 86 -10.88 -2.91 2.97
N TYR A 87 -10.98 -4.17 3.36
CA TYR A 87 -10.58 -5.29 2.51
C TYR A 87 -11.43 -5.41 1.26
N GLU A 88 -12.73 -5.10 1.34
CA GLU A 88 -13.62 -5.08 0.17
C GLU A 88 -13.19 -4.01 -0.85
N ILE A 89 -12.64 -2.90 -0.38
CA ILE A 89 -12.07 -1.87 -1.27
C ILE A 89 -10.73 -2.33 -1.86
N MET A 90 -9.89 -2.98 -1.07
CA MET A 90 -8.57 -3.43 -1.51
C MET A 90 -8.63 -4.56 -2.54
N MET A 91 -9.58 -5.47 -2.39
CA MET A 91 -9.64 -6.68 -3.20
C MET A 91 -9.71 -6.42 -4.72
N PRO A 92 -10.62 -5.57 -5.24
CA PRO A 92 -10.67 -5.34 -6.69
C PRO A 92 -9.41 -4.65 -7.21
N ILE A 93 -8.73 -3.86 -6.38
CA ILE A 93 -7.52 -3.15 -6.79
C ILE A 93 -6.38 -4.15 -7.03
N VAL A 94 -6.13 -5.05 -6.07
CA VAL A 94 -5.08 -6.05 -6.22
C VAL A 94 -5.45 -7.09 -7.27
N LYS A 95 -6.72 -7.47 -7.36
CA LYS A 95 -7.20 -8.45 -8.35
C LYS A 95 -6.91 -7.98 -9.77
N LYS A 96 -7.12 -6.71 -10.05
CA LYS A 96 -6.84 -6.12 -11.37
C LYS A 96 -5.37 -6.30 -11.75
N SER A 97 -4.45 -6.07 -10.82
CA SER A 97 -3.02 -6.24 -11.07
C SER A 97 -2.64 -7.69 -11.22
N ILE A 98 -3.22 -8.60 -10.43
CA ILE A 98 -2.97 -10.03 -10.54
C ILE A 98 -3.45 -10.53 -11.91
N ASP A 99 -4.66 -10.16 -12.32
CA ASP A 99 -5.21 -10.56 -13.62
C ASP A 99 -4.35 -10.05 -14.76
N LYS A 100 -3.85 -8.83 -14.66
CA LYS A 100 -2.97 -8.24 -15.67
C LYS A 100 -1.67 -9.03 -15.81
N VAL A 101 -1.07 -9.44 -14.72
CA VAL A 101 0.17 -10.22 -14.72
C VAL A 101 -0.08 -11.62 -15.31
N LEU A 102 -1.19 -12.27 -14.92
CA LEU A 102 -1.50 -13.62 -15.36
C LEU A 102 -1.90 -13.70 -16.83
N ASN A 103 -2.40 -12.61 -17.40
CA ASN A 103 -2.86 -12.56 -18.79
C ASN A 103 -1.82 -12.04 -19.78
N ASN A 104 -0.61 -11.82 -19.32
CA ASN A 104 0.49 -11.39 -20.19
C ASN A 104 1.30 -12.56 -20.71
#